data_dee9cbef04b565dfbec0f06ea4307d19
#
_entry.id   dee9cbef04b565dfbec0f06ea4307d19
#
_cell.length_a   1.000
_cell.length_b   1.000
_cell.length_c   1.000
_cell.angle_alpha   90.00
_cell.angle_beta   90.00
_cell.angle_gamma   90.00
#
_symmetry.space_group_name_H-M   'P 1'
#
loop_
_entity.id
_entity.type
_entity.pdbx_description
1 polymer ?
#
loop_
_entity_poly.entity_id
_entity_poly.type
_entity_poly.pdbx_seq_one_letter_code
_entity_poly.pdbx_strand_id
1 'polypeptide(L)'
;MARLIWTEPALQDLEEIAEYIALDDTSAAKRLVSKVFTEMEKLEKYPNSGRRPPELKGTQYREKIVGPCRIFYRVEKESVFVLYIMRGERELRNYILSERDKLR
;
A
#
# COMPACT_ATOMS: atom_id res chain seq x y z
N MET A 1 -6.18 18.64 -4.92
CA MET A 1 -5.49 17.51 -4.28
C MET A 1 -6.22 16.21 -4.64
N ALA A 2 -5.47 15.15 -4.75
CA ALA A 2 -6.07 13.83 -5.02
C ALA A 2 -6.78 13.31 -3.77
N ARG A 3 -7.82 12.51 -3.99
CA ARG A 3 -8.51 11.80 -2.91
C ARG A 3 -7.78 10.50 -2.63
N LEU A 4 -7.39 10.28 -1.40
CA LEU A 4 -6.77 9.02 -0.99
C LEU A 4 -7.87 8.06 -0.53
N ILE A 5 -7.97 6.94 -1.23
CA ILE A 5 -9.01 5.94 -0.96
C ILE A 5 -8.33 4.64 -0.56
N TRP A 6 -8.54 4.24 0.68
CA TRP A 6 -8.09 2.96 1.19
C TRP A 6 -9.13 1.91 0.85
N THR A 7 -8.73 0.93 0.04
CA THR A 7 -9.64 -0.20 -0.20
C THR A 7 -9.69 -1.07 1.05
N GLU A 8 -10.80 -1.75 1.24
CA GLU A 8 -10.96 -2.63 2.39
C GLU A 8 -9.91 -3.74 2.42
N PRO A 9 -9.59 -4.41 1.30
CA PRO A 9 -8.54 -5.43 1.32
C PRO A 9 -7.17 -4.88 1.73
N ALA A 10 -6.83 -3.65 1.34
CA ALA A 10 -5.56 -3.06 1.74
C ALA A 10 -5.53 -2.77 3.24
N LEU A 11 -6.63 -2.29 3.81
CA LEU A 11 -6.73 -2.09 5.25
C LEU A 11 -6.60 -3.40 6.00
N GLN A 12 -7.19 -4.46 5.47
CA GLN A 12 -7.10 -5.79 6.07
C GLN A 12 -5.66 -6.32 6.01
N ASP A 13 -4.95 -6.10 4.90
CA ASP A 13 -3.54 -6.45 4.81
C ASP A 13 -2.73 -5.77 5.91
N LEU A 14 -2.95 -4.48 6.11
CA LEU A 14 -2.22 -3.72 7.12
C LEU A 14 -2.52 -4.24 8.52
N GLU A 15 -3.78 -4.55 8.80
CA GLU A 15 -4.18 -5.11 10.08
C GLU A 15 -3.47 -6.42 10.35
N GLU A 16 -3.42 -7.32 9.37
CA GLU A 16 -2.76 -8.62 9.52
C GLU A 16 -1.26 -8.47 9.75
N ILE A 17 -0.61 -7.56 9.04
CA ILE A 17 0.81 -7.28 9.23
C ILE A 17 1.06 -6.72 10.63
N ALA A 18 0.23 -5.78 11.06
CA ALA A 18 0.35 -5.17 12.38
C ALA A 18 0.14 -6.19 13.51
N GLU A 19 -0.85 -7.06 13.36
CA GLU A 19 -1.10 -8.12 14.34
C GLU A 19 0.09 -9.07 14.46
N TYR A 20 0.70 -9.42 13.33
CA TYR A 20 1.88 -10.28 13.33
C TYR A 20 3.05 -9.62 14.08
N ILE A 21 3.29 -8.35 13.81
CA ILE A 21 4.36 -7.61 14.49
C ILE A 21 4.05 -7.45 15.98
N ALA A 22 2.78 -7.24 16.32
CA ALA A 22 2.36 -7.05 17.71
C ALA A 22 2.57 -8.29 18.58
N LEU A 23 2.66 -9.47 17.99
CA LEU A 23 2.99 -10.68 18.75
C LEU A 23 4.32 -10.55 19.45
N ASP A 24 5.23 -9.79 18.87
CA ASP A 24 6.57 -9.58 19.41
C ASP A 24 6.71 -8.20 20.08
N ASP A 25 6.13 -7.17 19.47
CA ASP A 25 6.27 -5.80 19.95
C ASP A 25 5.05 -4.96 19.55
N THR A 26 4.15 -4.72 20.50
CA THR A 26 2.94 -3.94 20.25
C THR A 26 3.24 -2.49 19.90
N SER A 27 4.27 -1.91 20.50
CA SER A 27 4.66 -0.52 20.21
C SER A 27 5.16 -0.38 18.78
N ALA A 28 5.94 -1.35 18.31
CA ALA A 28 6.44 -1.36 16.93
C ALA A 28 5.28 -1.44 15.94
N ALA A 29 4.28 -2.27 16.24
CA ALA A 29 3.10 -2.38 15.39
C ALA A 29 2.35 -1.05 15.27
N LYS A 30 2.15 -0.36 16.39
CA LYS A 30 1.48 0.94 16.40
C LYS A 30 2.26 1.99 15.61
N ARG A 31 3.58 2.02 15.78
CA ARG A 31 4.44 2.95 15.04
C ARG A 31 4.36 2.70 13.54
N LEU A 32 4.35 1.44 13.13
CA LEU A 32 4.26 1.11 11.72
C LEU A 32 2.95 1.58 11.12
N VAL A 33 1.82 1.29 11.77
CA VAL A 33 0.50 1.71 11.28
C VAL A 33 0.44 3.23 11.14
N SER A 34 0.88 3.95 12.15
CA SER A 34 0.91 5.41 12.10
C SER A 34 1.78 5.93 10.96
N LYS A 35 2.95 5.34 10.78
CA LYS A 35 3.86 5.76 9.71
C LYS A 35 3.29 5.48 8.33
N VAL A 36 2.62 4.34 8.16
CA VAL A 36 1.98 4.00 6.88
C VAL A 36 0.95 5.05 6.53
N PHE A 37 0.04 5.39 7.44
CA PHE A 37 -0.97 6.41 7.17
C PHE A 37 -0.35 7.76 6.86
N THR A 38 0.64 8.18 7.64
CA THR A 38 1.31 9.47 7.42
C THR A 38 1.97 9.54 6.05
N GLU A 39 2.70 8.49 5.67
CA GLU A 39 3.40 8.47 4.39
C GLU A 39 2.43 8.40 3.22
N MET A 40 1.34 7.64 3.35
CA MET A 40 0.36 7.54 2.27
C MET A 40 -0.43 8.84 2.08
N GLU A 41 -0.66 9.60 3.13
CA GLU A 41 -1.34 10.89 3.01
C GLU A 41 -0.60 11.85 2.07
N LYS A 42 0.71 11.72 1.95
CA LYS A 42 1.51 12.55 1.04
C LYS A 42 1.11 12.36 -0.42
N LEU A 43 0.47 11.24 -0.75
CA LEU A 43 -0.01 10.99 -2.11
C LEU A 43 -1.18 11.89 -2.49
N GLU A 44 -1.86 12.51 -1.54
CA GLU A 44 -2.90 13.50 -1.85
C GLU A 44 -2.31 14.69 -2.60
N LYS A 45 -1.11 15.10 -2.22
CA LYS A 45 -0.40 16.21 -2.88
C LYS A 45 0.50 15.74 -4.01
N TYR A 46 1.11 14.57 -3.87
CA TYR A 46 2.08 14.04 -4.83
C TYR A 46 1.70 12.61 -5.25
N PRO A 47 0.60 12.46 -6.01
CA PRO A 47 0.07 11.11 -6.29
C PRO A 47 1.02 10.22 -7.13
N ASN A 48 1.89 10.83 -7.91
CA ASN A 48 2.82 10.08 -8.76
C ASN A 48 4.21 9.91 -8.14
N SER A 49 4.35 10.18 -6.84
CA SER A 49 5.66 10.12 -6.17
C SER A 49 6.16 8.70 -5.90
N GLY A 50 5.28 7.71 -5.89
CA GLY A 50 5.70 6.32 -5.73
C GLY A 50 6.38 5.81 -6.98
N ARG A 51 7.29 4.83 -6.80
CA ARG A 51 8.01 4.26 -7.93
C ARG A 51 7.15 3.26 -8.69
N ARG A 52 7.55 2.93 -9.90
CA ARG A 52 6.93 1.83 -10.63
C ARG A 52 7.58 0.53 -10.16
N PRO A 53 6.79 -0.47 -9.72
CA PRO A 53 7.37 -1.73 -9.25
C PRO A 53 8.14 -2.42 -10.37
N PRO A 54 9.38 -2.88 -10.11
CA PRO A 54 10.16 -3.55 -11.15
C PRO A 54 9.48 -4.79 -11.73
N GLU A 55 8.70 -5.50 -10.90
CA GLU A 55 7.98 -6.72 -11.31
C GLU A 55 6.79 -6.43 -12.20
N LEU A 56 6.34 -5.19 -12.28
CA LEU A 56 5.09 -4.80 -12.95
C LEU A 56 5.34 -3.75 -14.03
N LYS A 57 6.40 -3.91 -14.80
CA LYS A 57 6.73 -2.99 -15.89
C LYS A 57 5.58 -2.91 -16.88
N GLY A 58 5.28 -1.70 -17.33
CA GLY A 58 4.22 -1.48 -18.30
C GLY A 58 2.83 -1.40 -17.72
N THR A 59 2.69 -1.55 -16.41
CA THR A 59 1.40 -1.40 -15.74
C THR A 59 1.25 0.02 -15.18
N GLN A 60 0.04 0.33 -14.69
CA GLN A 60 -0.26 1.63 -14.11
C GLN A 60 0.02 1.67 -12.61
N TYR A 61 0.43 0.57 -12.01
CA TYR A 61 0.63 0.50 -10.57
C TYR A 61 1.90 1.20 -10.13
N ARG A 62 1.83 1.78 -8.94
CA ARG A 62 2.97 2.39 -8.26
C ARG A 62 3.09 1.82 -6.87
N GLU A 63 4.24 1.98 -6.25
CA GLU A 63 4.41 1.55 -4.87
C GLU A 63 5.15 2.59 -4.03
N LYS A 64 4.84 2.58 -2.74
CA LYS A 64 5.60 3.29 -1.71
C LYS A 64 6.17 2.24 -0.77
N ILE A 65 7.41 2.45 -0.35
CA ILE A 65 8.04 1.57 0.63
C ILE A 65 8.03 2.30 1.97
N VAL A 66 7.41 1.69 2.96
CA VAL A 66 7.28 2.26 4.30
C VAL A 66 7.72 1.20 5.31
N GLY A 67 8.92 1.38 5.88
CA GLY A 67 9.49 0.37 6.77
C GLY A 67 9.58 -0.98 6.06
N PRO A 68 9.05 -2.06 6.66
CA PRO A 68 9.10 -3.39 6.04
C PRO A 68 8.03 -3.61 4.98
N CYS A 69 7.18 -2.61 4.72
CA CYS A 69 6.02 -2.78 3.84
C CYS A 69 6.23 -2.21 2.46
N ARG A 70 5.69 -2.91 1.48
CA ARG A 70 5.52 -2.41 0.11
C ARG A 70 4.02 -2.16 -0.06
N ILE A 71 3.67 -0.93 -0.45
CA ILE A 71 2.27 -0.51 -0.55
C ILE A 71 1.99 -0.14 -1.99
N PHE A 72 1.09 -0.89 -2.62
CA PHE A 72 0.78 -0.74 -4.03
C PHE A 72 -0.49 0.06 -4.21
N TYR A 73 -0.47 1.00 -5.15
CA TYR A 73 -1.60 1.87 -5.41
C TYR A 73 -1.72 2.17 -6.90
N ARG A 74 -2.88 2.71 -7.27
CA ARG A 74 -3.13 3.17 -8.63
C ARG A 74 -3.76 4.56 -8.57
N VAL A 75 -3.29 5.43 -9.45
CA VAL A 75 -3.88 6.77 -9.62
C VAL A 75 -4.85 6.69 -10.78
N GLU A 76 -6.08 7.11 -10.55
CA GLU A 76 -7.09 7.19 -11.59
C GLU A 76 -7.83 8.52 -11.44
N LYS A 77 -7.68 9.39 -12.43
CA LYS A 77 -8.22 10.76 -12.37
C LYS A 77 -7.68 11.48 -11.13
N GLU A 78 -8.56 11.93 -10.24
CA GLU A 78 -8.16 12.65 -9.04
C GLU A 78 -8.15 11.77 -7.79
N SER A 79 -8.14 10.46 -7.96
CA SER A 79 -8.17 9.51 -6.85
C SER A 79 -6.94 8.61 -6.84
N VAL A 80 -6.49 8.30 -5.63
CA VAL A 80 -5.42 7.34 -5.38
C VAL A 80 -6.05 6.17 -4.66
N PHE A 81 -6.05 5.01 -5.28
CA PHE A 81 -6.61 3.78 -4.69
C PHE A 81 -5.49 2.93 -4.12
N VAL A 82 -5.47 2.76 -2.81
CA VAL A 82 -4.51 1.86 -2.15
C VAL A 82 -5.06 0.45 -2.26
N LEU A 83 -4.36 -0.43 -2.96
CA LEU A 83 -4.88 -1.74 -3.36
C LEU A 83 -4.35 -2.90 -2.54
N TYR A 84 -3.07 -2.86 -2.17
CA TYR A 84 -2.42 -4.02 -1.60
C TYR A 84 -1.22 -3.60 -0.77
N ILE A 85 -1.05 -4.23 0.40
CA ILE A 85 0.13 -4.04 1.24
C ILE A 85 0.73 -5.41 1.50
N MET A 86 2.05 -5.52 1.32
CA MET A 86 2.76 -6.75 1.63
C MET A 86 4.07 -6.44 2.33
N ARG A 87 4.60 -7.41 3.03
CA ARG A 87 5.95 -7.30 3.58
C ARG A 87 6.96 -7.45 2.45
N GLY A 88 8.00 -6.64 2.47
CA GLY A 88 8.94 -6.54 1.36
C GLY A 88 9.71 -7.81 1.05
N GLU A 89 9.86 -8.71 2.02
CA GLU A 89 10.56 -9.98 1.82
C GLU A 89 9.72 -11.05 1.10
N ARG A 90 8.43 -10.79 0.91
CA ARG A 90 7.55 -11.74 0.22
C ARG A 90 7.58 -11.53 -1.28
N GLU A 91 7.26 -12.58 -2.02
CA GLU A 91 7.18 -12.51 -3.47
C GLU A 91 5.87 -11.86 -3.89
N LEU A 92 5.94 -10.90 -4.80
CA LEU A 92 4.75 -10.22 -5.31
C LEU A 92 3.99 -11.11 -6.29
N ARG A 93 2.71 -11.30 -6.02
CA ARG A 93 1.81 -12.02 -6.91
C ARG A 93 1.07 -11.01 -7.78
N ASN A 94 1.45 -10.93 -9.04
CA ASN A 94 0.95 -9.90 -9.95
C ASN A 94 -0.57 -9.91 -10.09
N TYR A 95 -1.19 -11.07 -10.08
CA TYR A 95 -2.64 -11.18 -10.29
C TYR A 95 -3.46 -10.53 -9.17
N ILE A 96 -2.91 -10.41 -7.95
CA ILE A 96 -3.64 -9.82 -6.83
C ILE A 96 -4.01 -8.39 -7.12
N LEU A 97 -3.08 -7.61 -7.67
CA LEU A 97 -3.34 -6.21 -7.95
C LEU A 97 -4.43 -6.03 -8.99
N SER A 98 -4.38 -6.79 -10.08
CA SER A 98 -5.39 -6.66 -11.12
C SER A 98 -6.77 -7.09 -10.63
N GLU A 99 -6.86 -8.15 -9.82
CA GLU A 99 -8.13 -8.57 -9.24
C GLU A 99 -8.72 -7.50 -8.33
N ARG A 100 -7.92 -6.99 -7.40
CA ARG A 100 -8.38 -5.98 -6.45
C ARG A 100 -8.78 -4.68 -7.14
N ASP A 101 -8.05 -4.31 -8.19
CA ASP A 101 -8.36 -3.13 -8.97
C ASP A 101 -9.71 -3.25 -9.67
N LYS A 102 -10.05 -4.44 -10.14
CA LYS A 102 -11.35 -4.70 -10.77
C LYS A 102 -12.51 -4.66 -9.78
N LEU A 103 -12.26 -5.05 -8.53
CA LEU A 103 -13.30 -5.20 -7.52
C LEU A 103 -13.56 -3.91 -6.72
N ARG A 104 -12.74 -2.90 -6.85
CA ARG A 104 -12.90 -1.66 -6.12
C ARG A 104 -14.06 -0.78 -6.61
#